data_f7f33fc3d11379b3dabf9d53117a8c5c
#
_entry.id   f7f33fc3d11379b3dabf9d53117a8c5c
#
_cell.length_a   1.000
_cell.length_b   1.000
_cell.length_c   1.000
_cell.angle_alpha   90.00
_cell.angle_beta   90.00
_cell.angle_gamma   90.00
#
_symmetry.space_group_name_H-M   'P 1'
#
loop_
_entity.id
_entity.type
_entity.pdbx_description
1 polymer ?
#
loop_
_entity_poly.entity_id
_entity_poly.type
_entity_poly.pdbx_seq_one_letter_code
_entity_poly.pdbx_strand_id
1 'polypeptide(L)'
;MDIFLNHIKLLRPFNVFISGCAIIIASAILDEHLNFEKLSFILLTVMFFTGAANVYNDYVDYEIDVINRPNRPLPSGLVKKKSALFLSIFLFMCGSYFCFKLNQEAQIIGLLISMPLIILYSKMLKGLPLIGNVTTSLIIGLSFIFCGVAFDNVRPMLIPSLLAFGLTLTREL
;
A
#
# COMPACT_ATOMS: atom_id res chain seq x y z
N MET A 1 -16.67 -17.56 14.29
CA MET A 1 -15.52 -16.68 14.62
C MET A 1 -14.63 -16.40 13.40
N ASP A 2 -14.70 -17.18 12.35
CA ASP A 2 -13.55 -17.31 11.47
C ASP A 2 -13.63 -16.53 10.15
N ILE A 3 -14.83 -16.15 9.69
CA ILE A 3 -14.94 -15.39 8.42
C ILE A 3 -14.30 -14.01 8.52
N PHE A 4 -14.61 -13.27 9.58
CA PHE A 4 -14.06 -11.92 9.81
C PHE A 4 -12.53 -11.95 9.99
N LEU A 5 -12.02 -12.86 10.83
CA LEU A 5 -10.57 -13.03 11.04
C LEU A 5 -9.83 -13.41 9.75
N ASN A 6 -10.44 -14.22 8.89
CA ASN A 6 -9.83 -14.62 7.62
C ASN A 6 -9.78 -13.45 6.61
N HIS A 7 -10.77 -12.54 6.63
CA HIS A 7 -10.69 -11.30 5.84
C HIS A 7 -9.60 -10.37 6.37
N ILE A 8 -9.43 -10.25 7.70
CA ILE A 8 -8.34 -9.49 8.31
C ILE A 8 -6.98 -10.06 7.92
N LYS A 9 -6.80 -11.38 7.89
CA LYS A 9 -5.55 -12.01 7.46
C LYS A 9 -5.14 -11.63 6.04
N LEU A 10 -6.11 -11.42 5.12
CA LEU A 10 -5.82 -10.97 3.74
C LEU A 10 -5.22 -9.56 3.71
N LEU A 11 -5.58 -8.67 4.64
CA LEU A 11 -5.00 -7.33 4.73
C LEU A 11 -3.51 -7.36 5.09
N ARG A 12 -3.02 -8.47 5.67
CA ARG A 12 -1.68 -8.58 6.26
C ARG A 12 -1.44 -7.46 7.28
N PRO A 13 -2.12 -7.50 8.45
CA PRO A 13 -2.15 -6.39 9.42
C PRO A 13 -0.77 -5.86 9.80
N PHE A 14 0.23 -6.73 9.88
CA PHE A 14 1.60 -6.35 10.18
C PHE A 14 2.20 -5.42 9.10
N ASN A 15 1.95 -5.71 7.82
CA ASN A 15 2.41 -4.83 6.72
C ASN A 15 1.70 -3.47 6.76
N VAL A 16 0.39 -3.47 7.04
CA VAL A 16 -0.40 -2.24 7.19
C VAL A 16 0.11 -1.43 8.37
N PHE A 17 0.40 -2.07 9.50
CA PHE A 17 0.97 -1.41 10.68
C PHE A 17 2.34 -0.78 10.37
N ILE A 18 3.25 -1.51 9.72
CA ILE A 18 4.56 -0.99 9.32
C ILE A 18 4.42 0.22 8.39
N SER A 19 3.49 0.17 7.42
CA SER A 19 3.26 1.32 6.53
C SER A 19 2.79 2.55 7.30
N GLY A 20 1.94 2.38 8.32
CA GLY A 20 1.55 3.44 9.23
C GLY A 20 2.73 4.01 10.03
N CYS A 21 3.56 3.14 10.61
CA CYS A 21 4.78 3.56 11.33
C CYS A 21 5.72 4.37 10.44
N ALA A 22 5.90 3.97 9.17
CA ALA A 22 6.74 4.70 8.23
C ALA A 22 6.24 6.15 8.01
N ILE A 23 4.91 6.36 7.92
CA ILE A 23 4.33 7.70 7.79
C ILE A 23 4.47 8.52 9.07
N ILE A 24 4.34 7.90 10.25
CA ILE A 24 4.58 8.59 11.53
C ILE A 24 6.03 9.05 11.62
N ILE A 25 6.99 8.22 11.24
CA ILE A 25 8.41 8.57 11.20
C ILE A 25 8.64 9.72 10.19
N ALA A 26 8.04 9.62 9.00
CA ALA A 26 8.13 10.68 7.99
C ALA A 26 7.59 12.03 8.51
N SER A 27 6.44 12.03 9.19
CA SER A 27 5.87 13.25 9.77
C SER A 27 6.75 13.85 10.88
N ALA A 28 7.43 13.00 11.65
CA ALA A 28 8.39 13.45 12.66
C ALA A 28 9.64 14.08 12.04
N ILE A 29 10.15 13.54 10.92
CA ILE A 29 11.25 14.14 10.16
C ILE A 29 10.87 15.51 9.58
N LEU A 30 9.59 15.68 9.21
CA LEU A 30 9.05 16.94 8.70
C LEU A 30 8.71 17.98 9.80
N ASP A 31 8.79 17.58 11.07
CA ASP A 31 8.31 18.33 12.23
C ASP A 31 6.79 18.64 12.20
N GLU A 32 6.04 17.79 11.49
CA GLU A 32 4.59 17.91 11.28
C GLU A 32 3.77 16.90 12.09
N HIS A 33 4.42 16.22 13.05
CA HIS A 33 3.80 15.15 13.85
C HIS A 33 2.65 15.65 14.75
N LEU A 34 2.55 16.94 15.02
CA LEU A 34 1.47 17.58 15.78
C LEU A 34 0.28 18.02 14.93
N ASN A 35 0.38 17.96 13.61
CA ASN A 35 -0.75 18.22 12.71
C ASN A 35 -1.61 16.96 12.57
N PHE A 36 -2.32 16.61 13.64
CA PHE A 36 -3.05 15.34 13.76
C PHE A 36 -4.11 15.14 12.68
N GLU A 37 -4.78 16.18 12.23
CA GLU A 37 -5.81 16.08 11.20
C GLU A 37 -5.19 15.64 9.87
N LYS A 38 -4.22 16.38 9.37
CA LYS A 38 -3.54 16.11 8.11
C LYS A 38 -2.80 14.77 8.16
N LEU A 39 -2.10 14.51 9.28
CA LEU A 39 -1.42 13.23 9.51
C LEU A 39 -2.40 12.05 9.47
N SER A 40 -3.59 12.18 10.07
CA SER A 40 -4.59 11.10 10.05
C SER A 40 -5.06 10.78 8.63
N PHE A 41 -5.26 11.79 7.77
CA PHE A 41 -5.63 11.55 6.37
C PHE A 41 -4.53 10.87 5.58
N ILE A 42 -3.26 11.24 5.79
CA ILE A 42 -2.11 10.59 5.15
C ILE A 42 -1.99 9.14 5.61
N LEU A 43 -2.03 8.91 6.93
CA LEU A 43 -1.98 7.57 7.54
C LEU A 43 -3.06 6.66 6.97
N LEU A 44 -4.31 7.11 7.03
CA LEU A 44 -5.44 6.31 6.57
C LEU A 44 -5.35 6.03 5.07
N THR A 45 -4.95 7.00 4.25
CA THR A 45 -4.72 6.78 2.82
C THR A 45 -3.72 5.66 2.58
N VAL A 46 -2.53 5.74 3.20
CA VAL A 46 -1.45 4.76 2.99
C VAL A 46 -1.83 3.39 3.55
N MET A 47 -2.41 3.33 4.74
CA MET A 47 -2.82 2.07 5.37
C MET A 47 -3.93 1.37 4.57
N PHE A 48 -4.94 2.10 4.09
CA PHE A 48 -6.00 1.54 3.25
C PHE A 48 -5.46 1.07 1.90
N PHE A 49 -4.58 1.84 1.24
CA PHE A 49 -3.96 1.42 -0.02
C PHE A 49 -3.06 0.20 0.17
N THR A 50 -2.31 0.11 1.27
CA THR A 50 -1.50 -1.08 1.59
C THR A 50 -2.38 -2.31 1.81
N GLY A 51 -3.45 -2.17 2.58
CA GLY A 51 -4.43 -3.25 2.78
C GLY A 51 -5.09 -3.68 1.47
N ALA A 52 -5.54 -2.70 0.66
CA ALA A 52 -6.12 -2.95 -0.66
C ALA A 52 -5.15 -3.68 -1.58
N ALA A 53 -3.89 -3.25 -1.63
CA ALA A 53 -2.82 -3.87 -2.42
C ALA A 53 -2.61 -5.33 -2.04
N ASN A 54 -2.54 -5.63 -0.73
CA ASN A 54 -2.37 -7.00 -0.23
C ASN A 54 -3.53 -7.91 -0.65
N VAL A 55 -4.77 -7.45 -0.44
CA VAL A 55 -5.98 -8.23 -0.78
C VAL A 55 -6.10 -8.40 -2.29
N TYR A 56 -5.85 -7.36 -3.06
CA TYR A 56 -5.92 -7.41 -4.52
C TYR A 56 -4.84 -8.31 -5.11
N ASN A 57 -3.63 -8.28 -4.54
CA ASN A 57 -2.56 -9.18 -4.94
C ASN A 57 -2.94 -10.65 -4.70
N ASP A 58 -3.50 -11.00 -3.53
CA ASP A 58 -3.96 -12.35 -3.25
C ASP A 58 -5.14 -12.76 -4.19
N TYR A 59 -6.01 -11.81 -4.58
CA TYR A 59 -7.07 -12.05 -5.56
C TYR A 59 -6.53 -12.40 -6.96
N VAL A 60 -5.52 -11.66 -7.42
CA VAL A 60 -4.89 -11.89 -8.75
C VAL A 60 -4.10 -13.19 -8.74
N ASP A 61 -3.41 -13.50 -7.64
CA ASP A 61 -2.57 -14.69 -7.48
C ASP A 61 -3.34 -15.98 -7.22
N TYR A 62 -4.64 -15.94 -7.13
CA TYR A 62 -5.46 -17.05 -6.67
C TYR A 62 -5.07 -18.41 -7.30
N GLU A 63 -4.97 -18.48 -8.63
CA GLU A 63 -4.66 -19.72 -9.33
C GLU A 63 -3.25 -20.25 -9.01
N ILE A 64 -2.29 -19.35 -8.87
CA ILE A 64 -0.90 -19.68 -8.51
C ILE A 64 -0.82 -20.08 -7.03
N ASP A 65 -1.54 -19.39 -6.16
CA ASP A 65 -1.54 -19.65 -4.72
C ASP A 65 -2.28 -20.95 -4.35
N VAL A 66 -3.25 -21.40 -5.14
CA VAL A 66 -3.88 -22.72 -4.97
C VAL A 66 -2.82 -23.84 -5.03
N ILE A 67 -1.80 -23.69 -5.87
CA ILE A 67 -0.73 -24.67 -6.03
C ILE A 67 0.37 -24.43 -4.98
N ASN A 68 0.86 -23.20 -4.88
CA ASN A 68 2.08 -22.90 -4.12
C ASN A 68 1.82 -22.59 -2.64
N ARG A 69 0.63 -22.12 -2.28
CA ARG A 69 0.27 -21.67 -0.92
C ARG A 69 -1.17 -22.03 -0.55
N PRO A 70 -1.55 -23.32 -0.59
CA PRO A 70 -2.93 -23.80 -0.41
C PRO A 70 -3.53 -23.46 0.95
N ASN A 71 -2.69 -23.20 1.96
CA ASN A 71 -3.12 -22.85 3.32
C ASN A 71 -3.51 -21.37 3.54
N ARG A 72 -3.35 -20.52 2.50
CA ARG A 72 -3.79 -19.13 2.58
C ARG A 72 -5.32 -19.03 2.64
N PRO A 73 -5.90 -17.98 3.27
CA PRO A 73 -7.35 -17.88 3.42
C PRO A 73 -8.15 -17.95 2.11
N LEU A 74 -7.61 -17.42 1.02
CA LEU A 74 -8.29 -17.41 -0.27
C LEU A 74 -8.18 -18.77 -1.00
N PRO A 75 -6.99 -19.36 -1.21
CA PRO A 75 -6.83 -20.69 -1.80
C PRO A 75 -7.53 -21.80 -1.01
N SER A 76 -7.52 -21.73 0.32
CA SER A 76 -8.18 -22.74 1.18
C SER A 76 -9.72 -22.67 1.17
N GLY A 77 -10.31 -21.67 0.50
CA GLY A 77 -11.75 -21.48 0.45
C GLY A 77 -12.36 -20.84 1.71
N LEU A 78 -11.55 -20.45 2.70
CA LEU A 78 -12.01 -19.73 3.90
C LEU A 78 -12.57 -18.35 3.58
N VAL A 79 -12.13 -17.74 2.47
CA VAL A 79 -12.64 -16.50 1.90
C VAL A 79 -12.98 -16.72 0.44
N LYS A 80 -14.17 -16.29 0.01
CA LYS A 80 -14.58 -16.37 -1.40
C LYS A 80 -13.80 -15.36 -2.25
N LYS A 81 -13.36 -15.78 -3.46
CA LYS A 81 -12.64 -14.90 -4.40
C LYS A 81 -13.37 -13.58 -4.69
N LYS A 82 -14.71 -13.63 -4.87
CA LYS A 82 -15.53 -12.41 -5.03
C LYS A 82 -15.49 -11.50 -3.81
N SER A 83 -15.52 -12.07 -2.59
CA SER A 83 -15.45 -11.30 -1.35
C SER A 83 -14.12 -10.57 -1.21
N ALA A 84 -13.01 -11.21 -1.58
CA ALA A 84 -11.69 -10.57 -1.59
C ALA A 84 -11.64 -9.39 -2.59
N LEU A 85 -12.20 -9.55 -3.79
CA LEU A 85 -12.27 -8.46 -4.76
C LEU A 85 -13.09 -7.27 -4.22
N PHE A 86 -14.28 -7.53 -3.66
CA PHE A 86 -15.09 -6.46 -3.07
C PHE A 86 -14.37 -5.76 -1.91
N LEU A 87 -13.68 -6.52 -1.05
CA LEU A 87 -12.89 -5.96 0.04
C LEU A 87 -11.78 -5.04 -0.49
N SER A 88 -11.04 -5.48 -1.52
CA SER A 88 -9.97 -4.65 -2.10
C SER A 88 -10.51 -3.35 -2.70
N ILE A 89 -11.62 -3.42 -3.44
CA ILE A 89 -12.28 -2.23 -4.01
C ILE A 89 -12.74 -1.28 -2.88
N PHE A 90 -13.38 -1.82 -1.85
CA PHE A 90 -13.82 -1.03 -0.70
C PHE A 90 -12.66 -0.31 -0.01
N LEU A 91 -11.54 -1.01 0.20
CA LEU A 91 -10.34 -0.42 0.80
C LEU A 91 -9.72 0.66 -0.10
N PHE A 92 -9.66 0.45 -1.43
CA PHE A 92 -9.23 1.51 -2.36
C PHE A 92 -10.15 2.72 -2.30
N MET A 93 -11.45 2.53 -2.22
CA MET A 93 -12.42 3.64 -2.08
C MET A 93 -12.21 4.41 -0.77
N CYS A 94 -12.03 3.70 0.35
CA CYS A 94 -11.73 4.34 1.65
C CYS A 94 -10.43 5.14 1.59
N GLY A 95 -9.35 4.57 1.06
CA GLY A 95 -8.08 5.26 0.91
C GLY A 95 -8.20 6.49 -0.01
N SER A 96 -8.94 6.38 -1.12
CA SER A 96 -9.22 7.50 -2.02
C SER A 96 -10.00 8.62 -1.33
N TYR A 97 -11.00 8.28 -0.52
CA TYR A 97 -11.76 9.26 0.25
C TYR A 97 -10.86 10.12 1.16
N PHE A 98 -9.95 9.49 1.89
CA PHE A 98 -9.00 10.24 2.74
C PHE A 98 -7.97 11.00 1.91
N CYS A 99 -7.53 10.46 0.77
CA CYS A 99 -6.63 11.15 -0.15
C CYS A 99 -7.26 12.45 -0.71
N PHE A 100 -8.56 12.46 -0.99
CA PHE A 100 -9.29 13.68 -1.42
C PHE A 100 -9.35 14.77 -0.36
N LYS A 101 -9.02 14.49 0.90
CA LYS A 101 -8.91 15.52 1.96
C LYS A 101 -7.56 16.22 2.00
N LEU A 102 -6.60 15.78 1.19
CA LEU A 102 -5.24 16.34 1.08
C LEU A 102 -5.18 17.38 -0.04
N ASN A 103 -4.01 18.02 -0.19
CA ASN A 103 -3.75 18.97 -1.27
C ASN A 103 -3.75 18.30 -2.66
N GLN A 104 -3.87 19.09 -3.71
CA GLN A 104 -4.03 18.59 -5.09
C GLN A 104 -2.83 17.76 -5.55
N GLU A 105 -1.62 18.15 -5.18
CA GLU A 105 -0.39 17.46 -5.54
C GLU A 105 -0.34 16.06 -4.91
N ALA A 106 -0.74 15.92 -3.65
CA ALA A 106 -0.85 14.62 -2.98
C ALA A 106 -1.94 13.75 -3.63
N GLN A 107 -3.07 14.34 -4.04
CA GLN A 107 -4.11 13.60 -4.77
C GLN A 107 -3.56 13.04 -6.09
N ILE A 108 -2.77 13.80 -6.83
CA ILE A 108 -2.13 13.33 -8.07
C ILE A 108 -1.23 12.13 -7.77
N ILE A 109 -0.34 12.24 -6.76
CA ILE A 109 0.57 11.14 -6.41
C ILE A 109 -0.21 9.91 -5.92
N GLY A 110 -1.19 10.09 -5.04
CA GLY A 110 -1.94 8.97 -4.45
C GLY A 110 -2.87 8.29 -5.46
N LEU A 111 -3.69 9.06 -6.16
CA LEU A 111 -4.78 8.54 -6.98
C LEU A 111 -4.37 8.28 -8.44
N LEU A 112 -3.53 9.14 -9.03
CA LEU A 112 -3.17 9.02 -10.45
C LEU A 112 -1.85 8.30 -10.67
N ILE A 113 -0.97 8.21 -9.67
CA ILE A 113 0.32 7.53 -9.79
C ILE A 113 0.33 6.25 -8.97
N SER A 114 0.21 6.34 -7.63
CA SER A 114 0.42 5.19 -6.74
C SER A 114 -0.66 4.12 -6.89
N MET A 115 -1.94 4.49 -6.90
CA MET A 115 -3.05 3.53 -7.01
C MET A 115 -3.03 2.76 -8.35
N PRO A 116 -2.90 3.40 -9.53
CA PRO A 116 -2.76 2.67 -10.80
C PRO A 116 -1.49 1.80 -10.84
N LEU A 117 -0.37 2.28 -10.28
CA LEU A 117 0.87 1.52 -10.22
C LEU A 117 0.74 0.25 -9.38
N ILE A 118 0.04 0.31 -8.24
CA ILE A 118 -0.27 -0.85 -7.38
C ILE A 118 -1.12 -1.88 -8.15
N ILE A 119 -2.14 -1.42 -8.87
CA ILE A 119 -3.03 -2.30 -9.65
C ILE A 119 -2.25 -2.95 -10.80
N LEU A 120 -1.46 -2.15 -11.52
CA LEU A 120 -0.67 -2.62 -12.66
C LEU A 120 0.43 -3.60 -12.22
N TYR A 121 1.09 -3.31 -11.08
CA TYR A 121 2.04 -4.22 -10.47
C TYR A 121 1.42 -5.59 -10.21
N SER A 122 0.29 -5.64 -9.52
CA SER A 122 -0.35 -6.88 -9.16
C SER A 122 -0.80 -7.70 -10.37
N LYS A 123 -1.26 -7.05 -11.45
CA LYS A 123 -1.77 -7.72 -12.66
C LYS A 123 -0.68 -8.18 -13.63
N MET A 124 0.36 -7.38 -13.82
CA MET A 124 1.25 -7.52 -14.98
C MET A 124 2.72 -7.48 -14.61
N LEU A 125 3.15 -6.55 -13.76
CA LEU A 125 4.57 -6.23 -13.60
C LEU A 125 5.28 -7.18 -12.67
N LYS A 126 4.61 -7.74 -11.68
CA LYS A 126 5.22 -8.60 -10.68
C LYS A 126 5.79 -9.90 -11.26
N GLY A 127 5.26 -10.39 -12.38
CA GLY A 127 5.78 -11.56 -13.09
C GLY A 127 7.02 -11.27 -13.95
N LEU A 128 7.39 -9.99 -14.11
CA LEU A 128 8.55 -9.58 -14.89
C LEU A 128 9.75 -9.39 -13.95
N PRO A 129 10.83 -10.19 -14.12
CA PRO A 129 12.06 -10.03 -13.34
C PRO A 129 12.56 -8.58 -13.45
N LEU A 130 13.15 -8.06 -12.40
CA LEU A 130 13.64 -6.69 -12.26
C LEU A 130 12.54 -5.59 -12.31
N ILE A 131 11.65 -5.59 -13.30
CA ILE A 131 10.57 -4.59 -13.43
C ILE A 131 9.63 -4.67 -12.22
N GLY A 132 9.25 -5.88 -11.80
CA GLY A 132 8.46 -6.10 -10.59
C GLY A 132 9.15 -5.55 -9.34
N ASN A 133 10.43 -5.87 -9.17
CA ASN A 133 11.23 -5.44 -8.03
C ASN A 133 11.39 -3.91 -7.99
N VAL A 134 11.70 -3.29 -9.14
CA VAL A 134 11.76 -1.83 -9.27
C VAL A 134 10.40 -1.18 -8.96
N THR A 135 9.31 -1.74 -9.47
CA THR A 135 7.96 -1.20 -9.24
C THR A 135 7.57 -1.25 -7.75
N THR A 136 7.83 -2.37 -7.07
CA THR A 136 7.56 -2.50 -5.62
C THR A 136 8.38 -1.47 -4.83
N SER A 137 9.66 -1.35 -5.16
CA SER A 137 10.57 -0.39 -4.53
C SER A 137 10.13 1.06 -4.76
N LEU A 138 9.66 1.36 -5.98
CA LEU A 138 9.14 2.68 -6.33
C LEU A 138 7.87 3.01 -5.53
N ILE A 139 6.92 2.07 -5.40
CA ILE A 139 5.69 2.27 -4.63
C ILE A 139 6.03 2.61 -3.17
N ILE A 140 7.00 1.91 -2.57
CA ILE A 140 7.42 2.16 -1.19
C ILE A 140 8.12 3.52 -1.07
N GLY A 141 9.02 3.86 -1.98
CA GLY A 141 9.67 5.17 -2.01
C GLY A 141 8.66 6.33 -2.19
N LEU A 142 7.69 6.15 -3.08
CA LEU A 142 6.63 7.13 -3.32
C LEU A 142 5.78 7.43 -2.07
N SER A 143 5.66 6.51 -1.11
CA SER A 143 4.91 6.78 0.12
C SER A 143 5.54 7.90 0.97
N PHE A 144 6.87 8.01 0.98
CA PHE A 144 7.58 9.12 1.63
C PHE A 144 7.41 10.43 0.87
N ILE A 145 7.52 10.40 -0.47
CA ILE A 145 7.25 11.59 -1.31
C ILE A 145 5.82 12.06 -1.13
N PHE A 146 4.85 11.14 -1.11
CA PHE A 146 3.44 11.44 -0.85
C PHE A 146 3.25 12.15 0.49
N CYS A 147 3.90 11.68 1.56
CA CYS A 147 3.86 12.31 2.87
C CYS A 147 4.44 13.74 2.82
N GLY A 148 5.61 13.92 2.21
CA GLY A 148 6.25 15.23 2.07
C GLY A 148 5.42 16.21 1.26
N VAL A 149 4.86 15.77 0.14
CA VAL A 149 3.99 16.61 -0.71
C VAL A 149 2.69 16.97 0.01
N ALA A 150 2.11 16.01 0.74
CA ALA A 150 0.91 16.29 1.52
C ALA A 150 1.13 17.36 2.60
N PHE A 151 2.32 17.47 3.17
CA PHE A 151 2.71 18.52 4.12
C PHE A 151 3.34 19.75 3.45
N ASP A 152 3.31 19.86 2.12
CA ASP A 152 3.89 20.98 1.35
C ASP A 152 5.42 21.13 1.56
N ASN A 153 6.10 20.05 1.99
CA ASN A 153 7.52 20.02 2.30
C ASN A 153 8.19 18.72 1.82
N VAL A 154 8.40 18.59 0.51
CA VAL A 154 8.91 17.35 -0.09
C VAL A 154 10.42 17.14 0.09
N ARG A 155 11.22 18.21 0.23
CA ARG A 155 12.70 18.12 0.22
C ARG A 155 13.27 17.17 1.27
N PRO A 156 12.86 17.21 2.55
CA PRO A 156 13.36 16.26 3.55
C PRO A 156 13.02 14.81 3.27
N MET A 157 12.00 14.54 2.45
CA MET A 157 11.55 13.20 2.11
C MET A 157 12.31 12.55 0.96
N LEU A 158 13.16 13.28 0.25
CA LEU A 158 13.96 12.73 -0.87
C LEU A 158 14.92 11.64 -0.40
N ILE A 159 15.64 11.87 0.70
CA ILE A 159 16.59 10.89 1.25
C ILE A 159 15.86 9.64 1.80
N PRO A 160 14.85 9.75 2.68
CA PRO A 160 14.05 8.61 3.11
C PRO A 160 13.43 7.81 1.94
N SER A 161 12.92 8.51 0.92
CA SER A 161 12.37 7.87 -0.28
C SER A 161 13.41 7.03 -1.03
N LEU A 162 14.60 7.60 -1.28
CA LEU A 162 15.70 6.90 -1.95
C LEU A 162 16.22 5.72 -1.13
N LEU A 163 16.34 5.87 0.18
CA LEU A 163 16.73 4.77 1.08
C LEU A 163 15.70 3.65 1.07
N ALA A 164 14.41 3.99 1.19
CA ALA A 164 13.33 3.01 1.15
C ALA A 164 13.28 2.28 -0.19
N PHE A 165 13.44 3.00 -1.30
CA PHE A 165 13.57 2.43 -2.64
C PHE A 165 14.77 1.47 -2.73
N GLY A 166 15.97 1.92 -2.35
CA GLY A 166 17.20 1.13 -2.45
C GLY A 166 17.17 -0.13 -1.57
N LEU A 167 16.76 0.00 -0.30
CA LEU A 167 16.64 -1.13 0.62
C LEU A 167 15.60 -2.16 0.15
N THR A 168 14.49 -1.70 -0.41
CA THR A 168 13.48 -2.60 -0.96
C THR A 168 14.01 -3.30 -2.22
N LEU A 169 14.67 -2.56 -3.10
CA LEU A 169 15.21 -3.12 -4.34
C LEU A 169 16.26 -4.20 -4.03
N THR A 170 17.17 -3.96 -3.09
CA THR A 170 18.18 -4.96 -2.70
C THR A 170 17.60 -6.20 -2.03
N ARG A 171 16.47 -6.07 -1.34
CA ARG A 171 15.76 -7.21 -0.75
C ARG A 171 15.06 -8.08 -1.80
N GLU A 172 14.54 -7.47 -2.85
CA GLU A 172 13.78 -8.15 -3.90
C GLU A 172 14.69 -8.74 -5.01
N LEU A 173 15.98 -8.36 -5.08
CA LEU A 173 17.00 -8.92 -5.97
C LEU A 173 17.61 -10.18 -5.37
#